data_5fc57305dd4ad19a6a16579702cc63c3
#
_entry.id   5fc57305dd4ad19a6a16579702cc63c3
#
_cell.length_a   1.000
_cell.length_b   1.000
_cell.length_c   1.000
_cell.angle_alpha   90.00
_cell.angle_beta   90.00
_cell.angle_gamma   90.00
#
_symmetry.space_group_name_H-M   'P 1'
#
loop_
_entity.id
_entity.type
_entity.pdbx_description
1 polymer ?
#
loop_
_entity_poly.entity_id
_entity_poly.type
_entity_poly.pdbx_seq_one_letter_code
_entity_poly.pdbx_strand_id
1 'polypeptide(L)'
;MRFCLYIVLIAALLAGCRDSVEDQANKLGDREFTTDVWATASDLQRGQMTASLLKKHDLKRSSGSDVVALIGRPTGYYDYDTNPAYVVGPTTVESVYTKGYLLVFETDKDNGKVERIFFVPAVA
;
A
#
# COMPACT_ATOMS: atom_id res chain seq x y z
N MET A 1 4.44 32.02 -28.16
CA MET A 1 4.95 32.01 -26.80
C MET A 1 3.86 31.83 -25.74
N ARG A 2 2.73 32.48 -25.82
CA ARG A 2 1.65 32.34 -24.83
C ARG A 2 1.00 30.95 -24.81
N PHE A 3 1.00 30.22 -25.91
CA PHE A 3 0.39 28.89 -26.02
C PHE A 3 1.18 27.79 -25.25
N CYS A 4 2.49 27.90 -25.14
CA CYS A 4 3.30 26.92 -24.41
C CYS A 4 3.06 26.95 -22.90
N LEU A 5 2.73 28.09 -22.33
CA LEU A 5 2.41 28.25 -20.92
C LEU A 5 1.12 27.54 -20.53
N TYR A 6 0.10 27.57 -21.39
CA TYR A 6 -1.16 26.90 -21.13
C TYR A 6 -1.03 25.37 -21.19
N ILE A 7 -0.22 24.85 -22.10
CA ILE A 7 0.00 23.40 -22.23
C ILE A 7 0.73 22.85 -21.01
N VAL A 8 1.71 23.59 -20.49
CA VAL A 8 2.46 23.18 -19.28
C VAL A 8 1.54 23.16 -18.05
N LEU A 9 0.63 24.12 -17.94
CA LEU A 9 -0.31 24.19 -16.82
C LEU A 9 -1.28 22.99 -16.83
N ILE A 10 -1.79 22.60 -18.00
CA ILE A 10 -2.70 21.46 -18.16
C ILE A 10 -1.98 20.16 -17.82
N ALA A 11 -0.73 19.98 -18.23
CA ALA A 11 0.08 18.81 -17.90
C ALA A 11 0.33 18.68 -16.39
N ALA A 12 0.57 19.78 -15.70
CA ALA A 12 0.75 19.81 -14.25
C ALA A 12 -0.54 19.41 -13.50
N LEU A 13 -1.70 19.84 -13.97
CA LEU A 13 -3.00 19.45 -13.40
C LEU A 13 -3.29 17.97 -13.56
N LEU A 14 -2.95 17.38 -14.72
CA LEU A 14 -3.12 15.94 -14.95
C LEU A 14 -2.19 15.09 -14.10
N ALA A 15 -0.97 15.54 -13.82
CA ALA A 15 -0.01 14.85 -12.98
C ALA A 15 -0.44 14.83 -11.50
N GLY A 16 -1.27 15.78 -11.03
CA GLY A 16 -1.76 15.86 -9.65
C GLY A 16 -2.98 15.00 -9.32
N CYS A 17 -3.52 14.22 -10.27
CA CYS A 17 -4.78 13.49 -10.09
C CYS A 17 -4.63 12.07 -9.53
N ARG A 18 -3.40 11.60 -9.23
CA ARG A 18 -3.17 10.25 -8.68
C ARG A 18 -2.93 10.32 -7.19
N ASP A 19 -3.73 9.55 -6.43
CA ASP A 19 -3.53 9.41 -5.00
C ASP A 19 -2.28 8.55 -4.71
N SER A 20 -1.46 9.00 -3.78
CA SER A 20 -0.36 8.20 -3.25
C SER A 20 -0.90 7.01 -2.44
N VAL A 21 -0.04 6.03 -2.14
CA VAL A 21 -0.43 4.92 -1.26
C VAL A 21 -0.80 5.44 0.13
N GLU A 22 -0.12 6.49 0.61
CA GLU A 22 -0.40 7.12 1.90
C GLU A 22 -1.79 7.78 1.89
N ASP A 23 -2.16 8.49 0.83
CA ASP A 23 -3.48 9.09 0.68
C ASP A 23 -4.58 8.03 0.64
N GLN A 24 -4.35 6.94 -0.08
CA GLN A 24 -5.26 5.81 -0.14
C GLN A 24 -5.42 5.16 1.23
N ALA A 25 -4.33 4.93 1.95
CA ALA A 25 -4.36 4.35 3.30
C ALA A 25 -5.15 5.22 4.28
N ASN A 26 -5.03 6.55 4.17
CA ASN A 26 -5.79 7.49 5.01
C ASN A 26 -7.30 7.34 4.83
N LYS A 27 -7.76 6.95 3.64
CA LYS A 27 -9.18 6.71 3.38
C LYS A 27 -9.71 5.48 4.11
N LEU A 28 -8.84 4.55 4.48
CA LEU A 28 -9.22 3.32 5.19
C LEU A 28 -9.31 3.51 6.71
N GLY A 29 -8.69 4.55 7.24
CA GLY A 29 -8.78 4.87 8.66
C GLY A 29 -7.50 5.50 9.22
N ASP A 30 -7.57 5.84 10.51
CA ASP A 30 -6.49 6.50 11.25
C ASP A 30 -6.09 5.76 12.53
N ARG A 31 -6.41 4.47 12.61
CA ARG A 31 -6.08 3.63 13.76
C ARG A 31 -4.57 3.53 13.93
N GLU A 32 -4.09 3.66 15.16
CA GLU A 32 -2.67 3.56 15.46
C GLU A 32 -2.17 2.13 15.23
N PHE A 33 -1.07 2.01 14.48
CA PHE A 33 -0.36 0.76 14.25
C PHE A 33 0.56 0.43 15.44
N THR A 34 0.47 -0.80 15.91
CA THR A 34 1.51 -1.45 16.71
C THR A 34 1.66 -2.88 16.19
N THR A 35 2.85 -3.45 16.33
CA THR A 35 3.13 -4.82 15.87
C THR A 35 2.21 -5.83 16.57
N ASP A 36 2.00 -5.67 17.88
CA ASP A 36 1.18 -6.58 18.67
C ASP A 36 -0.30 -6.53 18.26
N VAL A 37 -0.84 -5.32 18.06
CA VAL A 37 -2.24 -5.16 17.65
C VAL A 37 -2.45 -5.68 16.24
N TRP A 38 -1.52 -5.40 15.32
CA TRP A 38 -1.59 -5.90 13.95
C TRP A 38 -1.65 -7.43 13.91
N ALA A 39 -0.87 -8.10 14.74
CA ALA A 39 -0.76 -9.57 14.74
C ALA A 39 -2.11 -10.27 14.99
N THR A 40 -3.01 -9.66 15.78
CA THR A 40 -4.32 -10.22 16.12
C THR A 40 -5.49 -9.48 15.49
N ALA A 41 -5.20 -8.47 14.66
CA ALA A 41 -6.23 -7.64 14.04
C ALA A 41 -6.96 -8.38 12.92
N SER A 42 -8.22 -8.03 12.72
CA SER A 42 -8.98 -8.44 11.54
C SER A 42 -8.48 -7.72 10.29
N ASP A 43 -8.90 -8.20 9.11
CA ASP A 43 -8.56 -7.53 7.85
C ASP A 43 -9.05 -6.08 7.84
N LEU A 44 -10.24 -5.83 8.34
CA LEU A 44 -10.80 -4.47 8.46
C LEU A 44 -9.91 -3.58 9.33
N GLN A 45 -9.52 -4.08 10.51
CA GLN A 45 -8.66 -3.34 11.43
C GLN A 45 -7.28 -3.08 10.85
N ARG A 46 -6.71 -4.04 10.12
CA ARG A 46 -5.43 -3.86 9.41
C ARG A 46 -5.52 -2.77 8.35
N GLY A 47 -6.63 -2.71 7.62
CA GLY A 47 -6.89 -1.59 6.70
C GLY A 47 -6.86 -0.25 7.41
N GLN A 48 -7.53 -0.15 8.56
CA GLN A 48 -7.56 1.06 9.37
C GLN A 48 -6.18 1.46 9.93
N MET A 49 -5.28 0.51 10.14
CA MET A 49 -3.93 0.75 10.66
C MET A 49 -2.88 1.04 9.59
N THR A 50 -3.21 0.86 8.32
CA THR A 50 -2.22 0.93 7.23
C THR A 50 -1.58 2.32 7.12
N ALA A 51 -2.35 3.39 7.27
CA ALA A 51 -1.82 4.76 7.23
C ALA A 51 -0.78 4.98 8.32
N SER A 52 -1.07 4.55 9.55
CA SER A 52 -0.15 4.65 10.68
C SER A 52 1.10 3.80 10.47
N LEU A 53 0.94 2.59 9.94
CA LEU A 53 2.07 1.71 9.58
C LEU A 53 3.04 2.40 8.63
N LEU A 54 2.52 2.96 7.54
CA LEU A 54 3.34 3.62 6.51
C LEU A 54 3.98 4.91 7.03
N LYS A 55 3.33 5.59 7.98
CA LYS A 55 3.86 6.81 8.59
C LYS A 55 4.98 6.52 9.58
N LYS A 56 4.83 5.47 10.39
CA LYS A 56 5.79 5.13 11.45
C LYS A 56 7.04 4.43 10.94
N HIS A 57 6.93 3.70 9.81
CA HIS A 57 8.00 2.87 9.28
C HIS A 57 8.25 3.21 7.82
N ASP A 58 9.50 3.52 7.49
CA ASP A 58 9.91 3.80 6.11
C ASP A 58 10.13 2.48 5.35
N LEU A 59 9.04 1.82 4.99
CA LEU A 59 9.07 0.52 4.34
C LEU A 59 9.51 0.59 2.88
N LYS A 60 9.49 1.76 2.26
CA LYS A 60 10.02 1.96 0.90
C LYS A 60 11.53 1.78 0.82
N ARG A 61 12.23 1.93 1.97
CA ARG A 61 13.68 1.75 2.07
C ARG A 61 14.08 0.42 2.71
N SER A 62 13.11 -0.44 2.96
CA SER A 62 13.33 -1.74 3.60
C SER A 62 13.38 -2.86 2.56
N SER A 63 13.59 -4.08 3.03
CA SER A 63 13.49 -5.31 2.23
C SER A 63 12.16 -6.01 2.49
N GLY A 64 11.82 -6.98 1.63
CA GLY A 64 10.66 -7.86 1.87
C GLY A 64 10.81 -8.62 3.20
N SER A 65 12.03 -9.04 3.55
CA SER A 65 12.30 -9.70 4.84
C SER A 65 12.02 -8.79 6.03
N ASP A 66 12.36 -7.50 5.92
CA ASP A 66 12.07 -6.51 6.96
C ASP A 66 10.57 -6.31 7.14
N VAL A 67 9.82 -6.29 6.05
CA VAL A 67 8.35 -6.18 6.10
C VAL A 67 7.77 -7.38 6.85
N VAL A 68 8.17 -8.60 6.50
CA VAL A 68 7.70 -9.82 7.16
C VAL A 68 8.10 -9.85 8.64
N ALA A 69 9.31 -9.41 8.97
CA ALA A 69 9.75 -9.31 10.36
C ALA A 69 8.90 -8.34 11.18
N LEU A 70 8.44 -7.26 10.57
CA LEU A 70 7.63 -6.23 11.24
C LEU A 70 6.16 -6.63 11.39
N ILE A 71 5.52 -7.08 10.32
CA ILE A 71 4.07 -7.29 10.27
C ILE A 71 3.65 -8.75 10.06
N GLY A 72 4.60 -9.67 10.08
CA GLY A 72 4.32 -11.10 10.09
C GLY A 72 4.09 -11.70 8.71
N ARG A 73 3.61 -12.95 8.74
CA ARG A 73 3.40 -13.74 7.52
C ARG A 73 2.41 -13.03 6.58
N PRO A 74 2.73 -12.94 5.28
CA PRO A 74 1.77 -12.46 4.27
C PRO A 74 0.49 -13.28 4.27
N THR A 75 -0.64 -12.60 4.12
CA THR A 75 -1.97 -13.22 4.10
C THR A 75 -2.58 -13.27 2.70
N GLY A 76 -1.90 -12.70 1.71
CA GLY A 76 -2.31 -12.70 0.32
C GLY A 76 -1.15 -13.05 -0.61
N TYR A 77 -1.41 -12.93 -1.91
CA TYR A 77 -0.42 -13.24 -2.94
C TYR A 77 -0.53 -12.24 -4.08
N TYR A 78 0.61 -11.77 -4.56
CA TYR A 78 0.69 -10.90 -5.73
C TYR A 78 1.89 -11.28 -6.58
N ASP A 79 1.63 -11.90 -7.73
CA ASP A 79 2.58 -12.30 -8.78
C ASP A 79 3.71 -13.24 -8.34
N TYR A 80 4.40 -12.94 -7.24
CA TYR A 80 5.55 -13.73 -6.75
C TYR A 80 5.53 -13.83 -5.23
N ASP A 81 6.03 -14.94 -4.70
CA ASP A 81 6.18 -15.17 -3.24
C ASP A 81 7.12 -14.15 -2.58
N THR A 82 8.03 -13.57 -3.35
CA THR A 82 8.97 -12.57 -2.86
C THR A 82 8.35 -11.20 -2.62
N ASN A 83 7.11 -11.00 -3.03
CA ASN A 83 6.34 -9.76 -2.81
C ASN A 83 5.42 -9.96 -1.59
N PRO A 84 5.78 -9.51 -0.37
CA PRO A 84 4.85 -9.62 0.74
C PRO A 84 3.55 -8.89 0.44
N ALA A 85 2.42 -9.58 0.60
CA ALA A 85 1.11 -9.05 0.33
C ALA A 85 0.15 -9.40 1.46
N TYR A 86 -0.66 -8.42 1.87
CA TYR A 86 -1.52 -8.55 3.04
C TYR A 86 -2.94 -8.15 2.68
N VAL A 87 -3.88 -9.04 3.01
CA VAL A 87 -5.31 -8.72 2.83
C VAL A 87 -5.70 -7.71 3.91
N VAL A 88 -6.26 -6.59 3.49
CA VAL A 88 -6.79 -5.57 4.39
C VAL A 88 -8.21 -5.20 3.95
N GLY A 89 -9.07 -4.89 4.93
CA GLY A 89 -10.47 -4.62 4.63
C GLY A 89 -10.76 -3.17 4.28
N PRO A 90 -12.02 -2.88 3.95
CA PRO A 90 -13.23 -3.71 4.13
C PRO A 90 -13.33 -4.85 3.11
N THR A 91 -13.97 -5.95 3.50
CA THR A 91 -14.11 -7.17 2.68
C THR A 91 -15.22 -7.07 1.63
N THR A 92 -15.92 -5.95 1.58
CA THR A 92 -16.95 -5.65 0.58
C THR A 92 -16.37 -5.33 -0.80
N VAL A 93 -15.07 -5.05 -0.86
CA VAL A 93 -14.34 -4.81 -2.11
C VAL A 93 -13.81 -6.14 -2.62
N GLU A 94 -13.98 -6.42 -3.91
CA GLU A 94 -13.53 -7.67 -4.52
C GLU A 94 -12.57 -7.40 -5.69
N SER A 95 -11.58 -8.27 -5.83
CA SER A 95 -10.67 -8.29 -6.97
C SER A 95 -10.38 -9.74 -7.35
N VAL A 96 -9.61 -9.94 -8.42
CA VAL A 96 -9.15 -11.27 -8.81
C VAL A 96 -8.21 -11.91 -7.78
N TYR A 97 -7.66 -11.12 -6.87
CA TYR A 97 -6.71 -11.60 -5.86
C TYR A 97 -7.37 -11.97 -4.54
N THR A 98 -8.42 -11.24 -4.12
CA THR A 98 -9.00 -11.43 -2.79
C THR A 98 -10.30 -10.65 -2.62
N LYS A 99 -10.99 -10.93 -1.51
CA LYS A 99 -12.03 -10.06 -0.96
C LYS A 99 -11.35 -9.05 -0.02
N GLY A 100 -11.55 -7.78 -0.27
CA GLY A 100 -10.84 -6.69 0.39
C GLY A 100 -9.78 -6.10 -0.52
N TYR A 101 -8.92 -5.29 0.06
CA TYR A 101 -7.75 -4.75 -0.65
C TYR A 101 -6.55 -5.64 -0.37
N LEU A 102 -5.68 -5.75 -1.36
CA LEU A 102 -4.36 -6.36 -1.17
C LEU A 102 -3.34 -5.24 -1.03
N LEU A 103 -2.69 -5.15 0.12
CA LEU A 103 -1.57 -4.23 0.34
C LEU A 103 -0.30 -4.97 -0.08
N VAL A 104 0.35 -4.48 -1.13
CA VAL A 104 1.48 -5.15 -1.77
C VAL A 104 2.76 -4.38 -1.54
N PHE A 105 3.80 -5.10 -1.12
CA PHE A 105 5.19 -4.62 -1.07
C PHE A 105 5.96 -5.32 -2.18
N GLU A 106 6.00 -4.69 -3.35
CA GLU A 106 6.69 -5.26 -4.51
C GLU A 106 8.19 -5.12 -4.35
N THR A 107 8.90 -6.23 -4.50
CA THR A 107 10.35 -6.28 -4.27
C THR A 107 11.13 -6.51 -5.55
N ASP A 108 12.37 -6.02 -5.57
CA ASP A 108 13.34 -6.35 -6.59
C ASP A 108 13.73 -7.82 -6.49
N LYS A 109 13.70 -8.53 -7.60
CA LYS A 109 13.97 -9.98 -7.64
C LYS A 109 15.43 -10.33 -7.31
N ASP A 110 16.36 -9.39 -7.57
CA ASP A 110 17.77 -9.65 -7.40
C ASP A 110 18.25 -9.38 -5.99
N ASN A 111 17.75 -8.31 -5.34
CA ASN A 111 18.23 -7.89 -4.03
C ASN A 111 17.17 -7.91 -2.91
N GLY A 112 15.89 -8.19 -3.24
CA GLY A 112 14.80 -8.27 -2.27
C GLY A 112 14.37 -6.95 -1.65
N LYS A 113 14.86 -5.83 -2.15
CA LYS A 113 14.46 -4.51 -1.64
C LYS A 113 13.08 -4.12 -2.15
N VAL A 114 12.31 -3.44 -1.29
CA VAL A 114 11.00 -2.91 -1.66
C VAL A 114 11.19 -1.81 -2.72
N GLU A 115 10.54 -1.99 -3.86
CA GLU A 115 10.54 -1.02 -4.95
C GLU A 115 9.29 -0.16 -4.96
N ARG A 116 8.14 -0.76 -4.59
CA ARG A 116 6.85 -0.11 -4.70
C ARG A 116 5.89 -0.67 -3.66
N ILE A 117 5.07 0.21 -3.09
CA ILE A 117 3.99 -0.14 -2.17
C ILE A 117 2.69 0.36 -2.79
N PHE A 118 1.68 -0.52 -2.89
CA PHE A 118 0.41 -0.14 -3.50
C PHE A 118 -0.74 -1.04 -3.04
N PHE A 119 -1.96 -0.58 -3.29
CA PHE A 119 -3.19 -1.37 -3.05
C PHE A 119 -3.72 -1.95 -4.36
N VAL A 120 -4.28 -3.14 -4.28
CA VAL A 120 -5.03 -3.76 -5.37
C VAL A 120 -6.42 -4.18 -4.85
N PRO A 121 -7.49 -3.65 -5.43
CA PRO A 121 -7.55 -2.50 -6.32
C PRO A 121 -7.15 -1.22 -5.62
N ALA A 122 -6.91 -0.15 -6.37
CA ALA A 122 -6.62 1.15 -5.77
C ALA A 122 -7.82 1.60 -4.91
N VAL A 123 -7.54 2.22 -3.78
CA VAL A 123 -8.59 2.73 -2.87
C VAL A 123 -9.16 4.01 -3.47
N ALA A 124 -10.46 4.00 -3.72
CA ALA A 124 -11.18 5.13 -4.33
C ALA A 124 -11.44 6.25 -3.33
#